data_e54f1f10285bcc0629325c315d1ba1fa
#
_entry.id   e54f1f10285bcc0629325c315d1ba1fa
#
_cell.length_a   1.000
_cell.length_b   1.000
_cell.length_c   1.000
_cell.angle_alpha   90.00
_cell.angle_beta   90.00
_cell.angle_gamma   90.00
#
_symmetry.space_group_name_H-M   'P 1'
#
loop_
_entity.id
_entity.type
_entity.pdbx_description
1 polymer ?
#
loop_
_entity_poly.entity_id
_entity_poly.type
_entity_poly.pdbx_seq_one_letter_code
_entity_poly.pdbx_strand_id
1 'polypeptide(L)'
;MRVLALASQKGGSGKTTLSGHLAVQAQRAGAGPVVLIDIDPQGSLADWWNEREDEFPAFAQTTVARLSADLAVLRHQGFRLAVIDTPPAITMAIQSVIAVSELIVVPTRPSPHDLRAVGATVDLCERAGKPLIFVVNAATPKAKITSEAAVALSQHGTVAPITLHHRTDFAASMIDGRTVMEVDPNGRSAAEVTALWSYISDRLEKNFRRTVFAAPASVSSMTGVNRQSGGFGRRVAGS
;
A
#
# COMPACT_ATOMS: atom_id res chain seq x y z
N MET A 1 -10.84 1.49 5.40
CA MET A 1 -9.93 0.46 4.85
C MET A 1 -8.70 1.16 4.33
N ARG A 2 -7.52 0.73 4.71
CA ARG A 2 -6.22 1.19 4.20
C ARG A 2 -5.89 0.49 2.90
N VAL A 3 -5.09 1.12 2.06
CA VAL A 3 -4.64 0.52 0.79
C VAL A 3 -3.11 0.61 0.70
N LEU A 4 -2.46 -0.55 0.69
CA LEU A 4 -1.03 -0.72 0.52
C LEU A 4 -0.79 -1.33 -0.87
N ALA A 5 0.06 -0.73 -1.69
CA ALA A 5 0.45 -1.31 -2.97
C ALA A 5 1.92 -1.69 -2.99
N LEU A 6 2.23 -2.80 -3.65
CA LEU A 6 3.60 -3.17 -3.98
C LEU A 6 3.85 -2.87 -5.45
N ALA A 7 4.77 -1.96 -5.73
CA ALA A 7 5.04 -1.50 -7.09
C ALA A 7 6.54 -1.52 -7.38
N SER A 8 6.93 -2.04 -8.53
CA SER A 8 8.29 -1.99 -9.05
C SER A 8 8.25 -2.34 -10.52
N GLN A 9 8.95 -1.58 -11.34
CA GLN A 9 9.08 -1.85 -12.77
C GLN A 9 9.91 -3.08 -13.08
N LYS A 10 10.71 -3.53 -12.12
CA LYS A 10 11.60 -4.67 -12.32
C LYS A 10 10.88 -5.98 -12.02
N GLY A 11 10.89 -6.89 -13.00
CA GLY A 11 10.49 -8.28 -12.79
C GLY A 11 11.43 -8.96 -11.78
N GLY A 12 10.87 -9.80 -10.92
CA GLY A 12 11.63 -10.53 -9.91
C GLY A 12 12.19 -9.68 -8.77
N SER A 13 11.70 -8.46 -8.54
CA SER A 13 12.06 -7.65 -7.37
C SER A 13 11.46 -8.18 -6.05
N GLY A 14 10.53 -9.14 -6.13
CA GLY A 14 9.87 -9.77 -4.98
C GLY A 14 8.55 -9.15 -4.58
N LYS A 15 7.87 -8.43 -5.48
CA LYS A 15 6.54 -7.85 -5.20
C LYS A 15 5.56 -8.89 -4.69
N THR A 16 5.28 -9.91 -5.49
CA THR A 16 4.32 -10.98 -5.18
C THR A 16 4.64 -11.69 -3.88
N THR A 17 5.91 -12.09 -3.70
CA THR A 17 6.38 -12.71 -2.45
C THR A 17 6.09 -11.80 -1.25
N LEU A 18 6.42 -10.52 -1.38
CA LEU A 18 6.26 -9.57 -0.30
C LEU A 18 4.77 -9.21 -0.07
N SER A 19 3.94 -9.18 -1.12
CA SER A 19 2.49 -8.98 -1.03
C SER A 19 1.85 -10.05 -0.14
N GLY A 20 2.11 -11.33 -0.42
CA GLY A 20 1.61 -12.44 0.39
C GLY A 20 2.10 -12.38 1.84
N HIS A 21 3.41 -12.22 2.04
CA HIS A 21 4.01 -12.18 3.38
C HIS A 21 3.52 -10.99 4.21
N LEU A 22 3.41 -9.80 3.65
CA LEU A 22 2.91 -8.62 4.38
C LEU A 22 1.43 -8.74 4.70
N ALA A 23 0.61 -9.29 3.80
CA ALA A 23 -0.82 -9.47 4.06
C ALA A 23 -1.07 -10.48 5.19
N VAL A 24 -0.37 -11.62 5.18
CA VAL A 24 -0.43 -12.62 6.27
C VAL A 24 0.06 -11.99 7.57
N GLN A 25 1.20 -11.30 7.57
CA GLN A 25 1.72 -10.67 8.78
C GLN A 25 0.78 -9.57 9.30
N ALA A 26 0.16 -8.78 8.42
CA ALA A 26 -0.83 -7.79 8.80
C ALA A 26 -2.05 -8.42 9.49
N GLN A 27 -2.55 -9.53 8.93
CA GLN A 27 -3.66 -10.29 9.50
C GLN A 27 -3.29 -10.82 10.89
N ARG A 28 -2.11 -11.44 11.04
CA ARG A 28 -1.60 -11.96 12.31
C ARG A 28 -1.38 -10.87 13.37
N ALA A 29 -0.99 -9.68 12.95
CA ALA A 29 -0.80 -8.51 13.81
C ALA A 29 -2.10 -7.76 14.18
N GLY A 30 -3.28 -8.27 13.79
CA GLY A 30 -4.57 -7.68 14.12
C GLY A 30 -4.96 -6.47 13.28
N ALA A 31 -4.27 -6.21 12.17
CA ALA A 31 -4.63 -5.13 11.24
C ALA A 31 -5.80 -5.50 10.29
N GLY A 32 -6.25 -6.75 10.35
CA GLY A 32 -7.33 -7.30 9.53
C GLY A 32 -8.75 -6.91 9.96
N PRO A 33 -9.77 -7.36 9.21
CA PRO A 33 -9.66 -8.28 8.06
C PRO A 33 -8.85 -7.70 6.89
N VAL A 34 -7.91 -8.51 6.36
CA VAL A 34 -7.03 -8.15 5.24
C VAL A 34 -7.53 -8.81 3.96
N VAL A 35 -7.51 -8.06 2.85
CA VAL A 35 -7.78 -8.58 1.51
C VAL A 35 -6.57 -8.39 0.61
N LEU A 36 -6.24 -9.44 -0.16
CA LEU A 36 -5.26 -9.43 -1.23
C LEU A 36 -5.96 -9.14 -2.56
N ILE A 37 -5.29 -8.39 -3.42
CA ILE A 37 -5.74 -8.09 -4.77
C ILE A 37 -4.53 -8.27 -5.71
N ASP A 38 -4.70 -9.08 -6.74
CA ASP A 38 -3.70 -9.26 -7.79
C ASP A 38 -4.14 -8.51 -9.05
N ILE A 39 -3.35 -7.52 -9.46
CA ILE A 39 -3.57 -6.76 -10.72
C ILE A 39 -2.59 -7.21 -11.81
N ASP A 40 -1.63 -8.10 -11.49
CA ASP A 40 -0.74 -8.68 -12.48
C ASP A 40 -1.49 -9.73 -13.31
N PRO A 41 -1.58 -9.59 -14.64
CA PRO A 41 -2.21 -10.60 -15.51
C PRO A 41 -1.57 -11.99 -15.42
N GLN A 42 -0.34 -12.11 -14.91
CA GLN A 42 0.32 -13.40 -14.69
C GLN A 42 -0.32 -14.19 -13.54
N GLY A 43 -1.05 -13.55 -12.62
CA GLY A 43 -1.80 -14.21 -11.58
C GLY A 43 -0.99 -14.93 -10.51
N SER A 44 0.31 -14.63 -10.38
CA SER A 44 1.19 -15.37 -9.47
C SER A 44 0.80 -15.28 -7.99
N LEU A 45 0.17 -14.16 -7.57
CA LEU A 45 -0.35 -14.03 -6.22
C LEU A 45 -1.65 -14.84 -6.04
N ALA A 46 -2.49 -14.86 -7.08
CA ALA A 46 -3.72 -15.64 -7.09
C ALA A 46 -3.41 -17.14 -7.04
N ASP A 47 -2.43 -17.61 -7.83
CA ASP A 47 -1.99 -19.02 -7.81
C ASP A 47 -1.50 -19.40 -6.40
N TRP A 48 -0.64 -18.59 -5.79
CA TRP A 48 -0.18 -18.83 -4.42
C TRP A 48 -1.33 -18.85 -3.41
N TRP A 49 -2.30 -17.94 -3.54
CA TRP A 49 -3.43 -17.88 -2.63
C TRP A 49 -4.35 -19.11 -2.77
N ASN A 50 -4.51 -19.65 -3.96
CA ASN A 50 -5.31 -20.85 -4.20
C ASN A 50 -4.72 -22.12 -3.56
N GLU A 51 -3.41 -22.15 -3.27
CA GLU A 51 -2.75 -23.24 -2.54
C GLU A 51 -2.93 -23.11 -1.01
N ARG A 52 -3.49 -21.99 -0.52
CA ARG A 52 -3.67 -21.77 0.94
C ARG A 52 -4.84 -22.59 1.48
N GLU A 53 -4.62 -23.14 2.68
CA GLU A 53 -5.69 -23.77 3.49
C GLU A 53 -6.46 -22.71 4.29
N ASP A 54 -5.79 -21.62 4.71
CA ASP A 54 -6.39 -20.54 5.51
C ASP A 54 -7.22 -19.60 4.64
N GLU A 55 -8.41 -19.21 5.09
CA GLU A 55 -9.30 -18.25 4.42
C GLU A 55 -8.78 -16.80 4.47
N PHE A 56 -7.88 -16.50 5.40
CA PHE A 56 -7.32 -15.15 5.56
C PHE A 56 -5.79 -15.13 5.40
N PRO A 57 -5.25 -14.06 4.79
CA PRO A 57 -5.97 -12.93 4.19
C PRO A 57 -6.91 -13.36 3.07
N ALA A 58 -8.10 -12.73 2.97
CA ALA A 58 -9.04 -13.01 1.89
C ALA A 58 -8.46 -12.58 0.53
N PHE A 59 -8.99 -13.10 -0.56
CA PHE A 59 -8.60 -12.72 -1.90
C PHE A 59 -9.79 -12.15 -2.69
N ALA A 60 -9.58 -11.04 -3.40
CA ALA A 60 -10.57 -10.43 -4.25
C ALA A 60 -10.07 -10.30 -5.68
N GLN A 61 -10.82 -10.88 -6.62
CA GLN A 61 -10.58 -10.68 -8.04
C GLN A 61 -11.18 -9.34 -8.49
N THR A 62 -10.37 -8.53 -9.15
CA THR A 62 -10.82 -7.27 -9.75
C THR A 62 -10.03 -6.95 -11.02
N THR A 63 -10.47 -5.92 -11.72
CA THR A 63 -9.76 -5.37 -12.87
C THR A 63 -9.38 -3.92 -12.59
N VAL A 64 -8.40 -3.39 -13.32
CA VAL A 64 -8.00 -1.98 -13.20
C VAL A 64 -9.21 -1.04 -13.29
N ALA A 65 -10.14 -1.32 -14.21
CA ALA A 65 -11.33 -0.49 -14.41
C ALA A 65 -12.30 -0.51 -13.22
N ARG A 66 -12.36 -1.61 -12.48
CA ARG A 66 -13.26 -1.80 -11.33
C ARG A 66 -12.60 -1.53 -9.99
N LEU A 67 -11.28 -1.42 -9.95
CA LEU A 67 -10.51 -1.38 -8.71
C LEU A 67 -11.06 -0.39 -7.67
N SER A 68 -11.35 0.84 -8.08
CA SER A 68 -11.87 1.87 -7.15
C SER A 68 -13.26 1.51 -6.60
N ALA A 69 -14.15 0.98 -7.44
CA ALA A 69 -15.49 0.56 -7.03
C ALA A 69 -15.43 -0.67 -6.10
N ASP A 70 -14.63 -1.66 -6.47
CA ASP A 70 -14.48 -2.89 -5.68
C ASP A 70 -13.82 -2.60 -4.31
N LEU A 71 -12.85 -1.68 -4.24
CA LEU A 71 -12.31 -1.20 -2.96
C LEU A 71 -13.37 -0.52 -2.07
N ALA A 72 -14.33 0.19 -2.66
CA ALA A 72 -15.44 0.76 -1.90
C ALA A 72 -16.36 -0.34 -1.34
N VAL A 73 -16.67 -1.36 -2.14
CA VAL A 73 -17.46 -2.52 -1.70
C VAL A 73 -16.76 -3.26 -0.56
N LEU A 74 -15.47 -3.59 -0.72
CA LEU A 74 -14.67 -4.26 0.30
C LEU A 74 -14.62 -3.47 1.62
N ARG A 75 -14.54 -2.14 1.53
CA ARG A 75 -14.62 -1.26 2.71
C ARG A 75 -15.97 -1.39 3.42
N HIS A 76 -17.07 -1.45 2.69
CA HIS A 76 -18.42 -1.65 3.26
C HIS A 76 -18.59 -3.05 3.86
N GLN A 77 -17.91 -4.05 3.32
CA GLN A 77 -17.87 -5.41 3.88
C GLN A 77 -17.02 -5.52 5.16
N GLY A 78 -16.37 -4.44 5.59
CA GLY A 78 -15.64 -4.40 6.85
C GLY A 78 -14.13 -4.70 6.73
N PHE A 79 -13.59 -4.88 5.52
CA PHE A 79 -12.15 -5.02 5.37
C PHE A 79 -11.41 -3.76 5.84
N ARG A 80 -10.29 -3.96 6.53
CA ARG A 80 -9.51 -2.87 7.14
C ARG A 80 -8.24 -2.54 6.38
N LEU A 81 -7.68 -3.52 5.66
CA LEU A 81 -6.49 -3.37 4.83
C LEU A 81 -6.67 -4.11 3.51
N ALA A 82 -6.35 -3.45 2.40
CA ALA A 82 -6.12 -4.06 1.10
C ALA A 82 -4.63 -4.03 0.76
N VAL A 83 -4.06 -5.16 0.34
CA VAL A 83 -2.69 -5.26 -0.18
C VAL A 83 -2.79 -5.61 -1.65
N ILE A 84 -2.23 -4.75 -2.52
CA ILE A 84 -2.35 -4.86 -3.97
C ILE A 84 -0.99 -5.20 -4.57
N ASP A 85 -0.93 -6.34 -5.27
CA ASP A 85 0.21 -6.70 -6.12
C ASP A 85 0.06 -6.13 -7.53
N THR A 86 1.16 -5.70 -8.15
CA THR A 86 1.15 -5.02 -9.44
C THR A 86 2.07 -5.67 -10.45
N PRO A 87 1.77 -5.55 -11.76
CA PRO A 87 2.64 -6.04 -12.82
C PRO A 87 4.00 -5.31 -12.85
N PRO A 88 5.04 -5.93 -13.44
CA PRO A 88 6.38 -5.36 -13.54
C PRO A 88 6.55 -4.36 -14.70
N ALA A 89 5.56 -3.51 -14.97
CA ALA A 89 5.63 -2.56 -16.08
C ALA A 89 4.97 -1.24 -15.72
N ILE A 90 5.46 -0.12 -16.30
CA ILE A 90 4.74 1.16 -16.26
C ILE A 90 3.56 1.07 -17.21
N THR A 91 2.41 0.72 -16.66
CA THR A 91 1.15 0.65 -17.38
C THR A 91 0.13 1.58 -16.74
N MET A 92 -0.99 1.79 -17.42
CA MET A 92 -2.15 2.45 -16.82
C MET A 92 -2.61 1.74 -15.52
N ALA A 93 -2.37 0.44 -15.42
CA ALA A 93 -2.67 -0.36 -14.23
C ALA A 93 -1.91 0.15 -12.99
N ILE A 94 -0.60 0.34 -13.10
CA ILE A 94 0.22 0.88 -11.99
C ILE A 94 -0.24 2.28 -11.59
N GLN A 95 -0.56 3.16 -12.54
CA GLN A 95 -1.05 4.51 -12.24
C GLN A 95 -2.37 4.46 -11.46
N SER A 96 -3.30 3.61 -11.89
CA SER A 96 -4.59 3.42 -11.20
C SER A 96 -4.41 2.87 -9.78
N VAL A 97 -3.51 1.90 -9.59
CA VAL A 97 -3.19 1.36 -8.26
C VAL A 97 -2.55 2.42 -7.37
N ILE A 98 -1.56 3.17 -7.88
CA ILE A 98 -0.92 4.26 -7.12
C ILE A 98 -1.97 5.30 -6.70
N ALA A 99 -2.89 5.68 -7.59
CA ALA A 99 -3.91 6.70 -7.32
C ALA A 99 -4.81 6.33 -6.12
N VAL A 100 -5.16 5.05 -5.95
CA VAL A 100 -6.02 4.58 -4.85
C VAL A 100 -5.25 4.20 -3.58
N SER A 101 -3.91 4.10 -3.65
CA SER A 101 -3.08 3.67 -2.53
C SER A 101 -2.81 4.79 -1.53
N GLU A 102 -2.67 4.43 -0.25
CA GLU A 102 -2.23 5.31 0.83
C GLU A 102 -0.71 5.26 1.04
N LEU A 103 -0.09 4.14 0.67
CA LEU A 103 1.35 3.93 0.75
C LEU A 103 1.77 2.95 -0.35
N ILE A 104 2.88 3.26 -1.00
CA ILE A 104 3.51 2.39 -2.00
C ILE A 104 4.80 1.81 -1.43
N VAL A 105 4.92 0.49 -1.43
CA VAL A 105 6.14 -0.24 -1.09
C VAL A 105 6.87 -0.60 -2.37
N VAL A 106 8.14 -0.23 -2.46
CA VAL A 106 8.98 -0.46 -3.64
C VAL A 106 10.12 -1.42 -3.26
N PRO A 107 9.92 -2.75 -3.39
CA PRO A 107 10.99 -3.69 -3.16
C PRO A 107 12.08 -3.55 -4.24
N THR A 108 13.32 -3.42 -3.81
CA THR A 108 14.45 -3.16 -4.69
C THR A 108 15.62 -4.04 -4.27
N ARG A 109 16.16 -4.82 -5.22
CA ARG A 109 17.38 -5.59 -4.96
C ARG A 109 18.59 -4.67 -4.93
N PRO A 110 19.61 -4.96 -4.14
CA PRO A 110 20.86 -4.20 -4.14
C PRO A 110 21.71 -4.54 -5.39
N SER A 111 21.22 -4.11 -6.55
CA SER A 111 21.91 -4.26 -7.84
C SER A 111 21.84 -2.96 -8.65
N PRO A 112 22.86 -2.64 -9.46
CA PRO A 112 22.85 -1.43 -10.29
C PRO A 112 21.66 -1.36 -11.25
N HIS A 113 21.19 -2.51 -11.75
CA HIS A 113 20.05 -2.57 -12.66
C HIS A 113 18.73 -2.26 -11.96
N ASP A 114 18.53 -2.81 -10.76
CA ASP A 114 17.33 -2.56 -9.96
C ASP A 114 17.28 -1.10 -9.50
N LEU A 115 18.42 -0.54 -9.04
CA LEU A 115 18.53 0.86 -8.63
C LEU A 115 18.21 1.84 -9.75
N ARG A 116 18.62 1.56 -10.98
CA ARG A 116 18.28 2.41 -12.15
C ARG A 116 16.79 2.37 -12.48
N ALA A 117 16.12 1.26 -12.19
CA ALA A 117 14.72 1.07 -12.52
C ALA A 117 13.74 1.76 -11.56
N VAL A 118 14.20 2.28 -10.41
CA VAL A 118 13.29 2.88 -9.41
C VAL A 118 12.75 4.25 -9.84
N GLY A 119 13.52 5.01 -10.65
CA GLY A 119 13.22 6.40 -11.00
C GLY A 119 11.81 6.58 -11.54
N ALA A 120 11.40 5.75 -12.48
CA ALA A 120 10.09 5.89 -13.07
C ALA A 120 8.92 5.51 -12.13
N THR A 121 9.15 4.64 -11.12
CA THR A 121 8.15 4.42 -10.05
C THR A 121 8.07 5.63 -9.12
N VAL A 122 9.21 6.24 -8.82
CA VAL A 122 9.30 7.50 -8.03
C VAL A 122 8.51 8.60 -8.73
N ASP A 123 8.79 8.85 -10.01
CA ASP A 123 8.10 9.86 -10.82
C ASP A 123 6.58 9.69 -10.81
N LEU A 124 6.10 8.44 -10.89
CA LEU A 124 4.66 8.16 -10.83
C LEU A 124 4.06 8.49 -9.45
N CYS A 125 4.76 8.12 -8.38
CA CYS A 125 4.30 8.40 -7.02
C CYS A 125 4.31 9.91 -6.73
N GLU A 126 5.35 10.63 -7.15
CA GLU A 126 5.46 12.09 -7.00
C GLU A 126 4.34 12.82 -7.76
N ARG A 127 4.11 12.48 -9.02
CA ARG A 127 3.00 13.06 -9.83
C ARG A 127 1.63 12.80 -9.21
N ALA A 128 1.45 11.63 -8.58
CA ALA A 128 0.21 11.28 -7.90
C ALA A 128 0.12 11.85 -6.47
N GLY A 129 1.18 12.49 -5.96
CA GLY A 129 1.25 12.98 -4.58
C GLY A 129 1.17 11.86 -3.53
N LYS A 130 1.67 10.67 -3.87
CA LYS A 130 1.55 9.49 -3.02
C LYS A 130 2.87 9.15 -2.33
N PRO A 131 2.84 8.87 -1.01
CA PRO A 131 4.03 8.47 -0.29
C PRO A 131 4.51 7.08 -0.73
N LEU A 132 5.82 6.94 -0.85
CA LEU A 132 6.46 5.66 -1.10
C LEU A 132 7.53 5.34 -0.04
N ILE A 133 7.82 4.06 0.11
CA ILE A 133 8.97 3.56 0.86
C ILE A 133 9.70 2.51 0.04
N PHE A 134 11.03 2.59 0.04
CA PHE A 134 11.87 1.54 -0.51
C PHE A 134 12.13 0.47 0.53
N VAL A 135 12.16 -0.77 0.08
CA VAL A 135 12.59 -1.93 0.88
C VAL A 135 13.76 -2.59 0.16
N VAL A 136 14.93 -2.58 0.79
CA VAL A 136 16.08 -3.35 0.26
C VAL A 136 15.75 -4.83 0.41
N ASN A 137 15.53 -5.51 -0.71
CA ASN A 137 15.03 -6.87 -0.78
C ASN A 137 16.05 -7.83 -1.42
N ALA A 138 15.98 -9.09 -1.02
CA ALA A 138 16.87 -10.15 -1.49
C ALA A 138 18.38 -9.79 -1.39
N ALA A 139 18.74 -9.12 -0.32
CA ALA A 139 20.10 -8.71 -0.05
C ALA A 139 20.99 -9.89 0.39
N THR A 140 22.23 -9.89 -0.06
CA THR A 140 23.23 -10.83 0.47
C THR A 140 23.69 -10.33 1.84
N PRO A 141 23.69 -11.19 2.87
CA PRO A 141 24.17 -10.81 4.20
C PRO A 141 25.59 -10.24 4.17
N LYS A 142 25.81 -9.13 4.89
CA LYS A 142 27.11 -8.45 5.02
C LYS A 142 27.73 -7.93 3.72
N ALA A 143 27.00 -7.95 2.62
CA ALA A 143 27.50 -7.40 1.36
C ALA A 143 27.49 -5.87 1.38
N LYS A 144 28.61 -5.25 1.02
CA LYS A 144 28.78 -3.78 0.97
C LYS A 144 27.75 -3.11 0.05
N ILE A 145 27.43 -3.77 -1.07
CA ILE A 145 26.43 -3.27 -2.03
C ILE A 145 25.04 -3.05 -1.40
N THR A 146 24.70 -3.73 -0.30
CA THR A 146 23.44 -3.56 0.42
C THR A 146 23.34 -2.17 1.05
N SER A 147 24.40 -1.73 1.73
CA SER A 147 24.46 -0.38 2.32
C SER A 147 24.56 0.69 1.26
N GLU A 148 25.32 0.47 0.21
CA GLU A 148 25.42 1.38 -0.95
C GLU A 148 24.04 1.56 -1.65
N ALA A 149 23.29 0.47 -1.80
CA ALA A 149 21.93 0.53 -2.34
C ALA A 149 20.98 1.33 -1.45
N ALA A 150 21.03 1.15 -0.13
CA ALA A 150 20.21 1.92 0.80
C ALA A 150 20.53 3.42 0.73
N VAL A 151 21.81 3.79 0.63
CA VAL A 151 22.24 5.19 0.45
C VAL A 151 21.73 5.75 -0.89
N ALA A 152 21.88 5.00 -1.99
CA ALA A 152 21.39 5.44 -3.29
C ALA A 152 19.86 5.64 -3.29
N LEU A 153 19.09 4.72 -2.71
CA LEU A 153 17.64 4.80 -2.61
C LEU A 153 17.19 5.98 -1.72
N SER A 154 17.95 6.31 -0.68
CA SER A 154 17.63 7.42 0.22
C SER A 154 17.66 8.79 -0.45
N GLN A 155 18.31 8.92 -1.59
CA GLN A 155 18.32 10.12 -2.42
C GLN A 155 16.97 10.33 -3.16
N HIS A 156 16.18 9.26 -3.30
CA HIS A 156 14.91 9.26 -4.02
C HIS A 156 13.69 9.14 -3.11
N GLY A 157 13.88 8.89 -1.84
CA GLY A 157 12.78 8.78 -0.89
C GLY A 157 13.12 8.03 0.39
N THR A 158 12.09 7.71 1.15
CA THR A 158 12.26 6.99 2.43
C THR A 158 12.65 5.54 2.18
N VAL A 159 13.70 5.08 2.85
CA VAL A 159 14.12 3.66 2.88
C VAL A 159 13.71 3.06 4.22
N ALA A 160 13.07 1.88 4.19
CA ALA A 160 12.78 1.13 5.40
C ALA A 160 14.10 0.74 6.11
N PRO A 161 14.16 0.85 7.44
CA PRO A 161 15.38 0.47 8.18
C PRO A 161 15.60 -1.04 8.26
N ILE A 162 14.67 -1.81 7.69
CA ILE A 162 14.70 -3.27 7.64
C ILE A 162 15.14 -3.71 6.24
N THR A 163 16.14 -4.57 6.19
CA THR A 163 16.60 -5.25 4.97
C THR A 163 16.07 -6.68 4.98
N LEU A 164 15.45 -7.10 3.87
CA LEU A 164 15.08 -8.50 3.66
C LEU A 164 16.23 -9.22 2.95
N HIS A 165 16.74 -10.27 3.57
CA HIS A 165 17.85 -11.02 3.01
C HIS A 165 17.37 -12.14 2.09
N HIS A 166 18.20 -12.43 1.07
CA HIS A 166 17.97 -13.56 0.18
C HIS A 166 18.08 -14.87 0.96
N ARG A 167 17.00 -15.61 1.05
CA ARG A 167 16.92 -16.95 1.66
C ARG A 167 15.95 -17.82 0.89
N THR A 168 16.23 -19.10 0.86
CA THR A 168 15.38 -20.09 0.19
C THR A 168 14.05 -20.33 0.89
N ASP A 169 13.96 -20.05 2.18
CA ASP A 169 12.76 -20.24 2.98
C ASP A 169 11.58 -19.36 2.50
N PHE A 170 11.86 -18.17 1.96
CA PHE A 170 10.82 -17.35 1.32
C PHE A 170 10.11 -18.07 0.17
N ALA A 171 10.90 -18.65 -0.74
CA ALA A 171 10.33 -19.39 -1.87
C ALA A 171 9.73 -20.72 -1.42
N ALA A 172 10.41 -21.43 -0.53
CA ALA A 172 9.97 -22.74 -0.03
C ALA A 172 8.64 -22.65 0.71
N SER A 173 8.42 -21.61 1.52
CA SER A 173 7.16 -21.43 2.25
C SER A 173 5.97 -21.14 1.32
N MET A 174 6.21 -20.61 0.13
CA MET A 174 5.14 -20.27 -0.81
C MET A 174 4.67 -21.45 -1.68
N ILE A 175 5.34 -22.59 -1.63
CA ILE A 175 4.97 -23.76 -2.46
C ILE A 175 3.58 -24.30 -2.11
N ASP A 176 3.23 -24.25 -0.82
CA ASP A 176 1.96 -24.76 -0.29
C ASP A 176 1.04 -23.64 0.23
N GLY A 177 1.17 -22.45 -0.32
CA GLY A 177 0.35 -21.30 0.05
C GLY A 177 0.67 -20.67 1.41
N ARG A 178 1.71 -21.10 2.13
CA ARG A 178 2.12 -20.53 3.40
C ARG A 178 3.11 -19.38 3.23
N THR A 179 3.53 -18.81 4.34
CA THR A 179 4.57 -17.78 4.47
C THR A 179 5.61 -18.21 5.50
N VAL A 180 6.76 -17.53 5.51
CA VAL A 180 7.82 -17.82 6.50
C VAL A 180 7.36 -17.70 7.95
N MET A 181 6.38 -16.82 8.25
CA MET A 181 5.84 -16.66 9.59
C MET A 181 4.94 -17.83 10.04
N GLU A 182 4.37 -18.54 9.08
CA GLU A 182 3.54 -19.74 9.32
C GLU A 182 4.39 -21.00 9.40
N VAL A 183 5.47 -21.07 8.64
CA VAL A 183 6.39 -22.22 8.62
C VAL A 183 7.36 -22.20 9.79
N ASP A 184 8.03 -21.08 10.03
CA ASP A 184 8.97 -20.89 11.14
C ASP A 184 8.80 -19.49 11.76
N PRO A 185 7.85 -19.33 12.71
CA PRO A 185 7.57 -18.04 13.34
C PRO A 185 8.77 -17.41 14.06
N ASN A 186 9.75 -18.22 14.48
CA ASN A 186 10.94 -17.78 15.20
C ASN A 186 12.16 -17.63 14.27
N GLY A 187 11.98 -17.91 13.00
CA GLY A 187 13.02 -17.82 11.99
C GLY A 187 13.44 -16.36 11.68
N ARG A 188 14.65 -16.23 11.14
CA ARG A 188 15.17 -14.90 10.78
C ARG A 188 14.34 -14.20 9.72
N SER A 189 13.81 -14.95 8.75
CA SER A 189 12.96 -14.38 7.69
C SER A 189 11.63 -13.90 8.26
N ALA A 190 11.02 -14.64 9.18
CA ALA A 190 9.81 -14.23 9.88
C ALA A 190 10.05 -12.96 10.72
N ALA A 191 11.19 -12.86 11.41
CA ALA A 191 11.55 -11.68 12.18
C ALA A 191 11.72 -10.43 11.28
N GLU A 192 12.34 -10.57 10.12
CA GLU A 192 12.51 -9.47 9.15
C GLU A 192 11.15 -8.99 8.59
N VAL A 193 10.27 -9.90 8.21
CA VAL A 193 8.92 -9.53 7.72
C VAL A 193 8.09 -8.89 8.83
N THR A 194 8.15 -9.41 10.05
CA THR A 194 7.45 -8.85 11.20
C THR A 194 7.91 -7.42 11.51
N ALA A 195 9.22 -7.20 11.52
CA ALA A 195 9.80 -5.87 11.73
C ALA A 195 9.44 -4.91 10.58
N LEU A 196 9.46 -5.40 9.34
CA LEU A 196 9.05 -4.60 8.17
C LEU A 196 7.57 -4.21 8.25
N TRP A 197 6.69 -5.15 8.61
CA TRP A 197 5.28 -4.85 8.79
C TRP A 197 5.05 -3.80 9.89
N SER A 198 5.71 -3.92 11.03
CA SER A 198 5.61 -2.92 12.10
C SER A 198 5.95 -1.53 11.59
N TYR A 199 7.04 -1.39 10.84
CA TYR A 199 7.43 -0.12 10.24
C TYR A 199 6.40 0.41 9.22
N ILE A 200 5.86 -0.47 8.34
CA ILE A 200 4.84 -0.11 7.36
C ILE A 200 3.55 0.33 8.06
N SER A 201 3.11 -0.40 9.07
CA SER A 201 1.89 -0.10 9.84
C SER A 201 1.97 1.29 10.49
N ASP A 202 3.11 1.62 11.11
CA ASP A 202 3.35 2.95 11.68
C ASP A 202 3.29 4.06 10.62
N ARG A 203 3.81 3.79 9.42
CA ARG A 203 3.76 4.76 8.31
C ARG A 203 2.34 4.95 7.77
N LEU A 204 1.60 3.88 7.61
CA LEU A 204 0.19 3.94 7.21
C LEU A 204 -0.62 4.76 8.23
N GLU A 205 -0.40 4.57 9.52
CA GLU A 205 -1.10 5.32 10.54
C GLU A 205 -0.73 6.82 10.54
N LYS A 206 0.55 7.15 10.43
CA LYS A 206 1.02 8.54 10.32
C LYS A 206 0.46 9.25 9.09
N ASN A 207 0.44 8.59 7.94
CA ASN A 207 -0.13 9.15 6.71
C ASN A 207 -1.61 9.44 6.86
N PHE A 208 -2.36 8.53 7.48
CA PHE A 208 -3.78 8.73 7.74
C PHE A 208 -4.04 9.94 8.63
N ARG A 209 -3.35 10.06 9.75
CA ARG A 209 -3.51 11.21 10.64
C ARG A 209 -3.25 12.51 9.89
N ARG A 210 -2.19 12.57 9.07
CA ARG A 210 -1.92 13.77 8.24
C ARG A 210 -3.08 14.08 7.29
N THR A 211 -3.68 13.10 6.63
CA THR A 211 -4.78 13.30 5.68
C THR A 211 -6.06 13.75 6.41
N VAL A 212 -6.37 13.17 7.55
CA VAL A 212 -7.57 13.51 8.33
C VAL A 212 -7.47 14.90 8.95
N PHE A 213 -6.29 15.27 9.48
CA PHE A 213 -6.10 16.57 10.13
C PHE A 213 -5.71 17.71 9.17
N ALA A 214 -5.30 17.39 7.93
CA ALA A 214 -5.04 18.37 6.88
C ALA A 214 -6.27 18.65 5.99
N ALA A 215 -7.38 17.93 6.17
CA ALA A 215 -8.62 18.26 5.50
C ALA A 215 -9.07 19.67 5.99
N PRO A 216 -9.30 20.65 5.09
CA PRO A 216 -9.78 21.96 5.50
C PRO A 216 -11.07 21.78 6.28
N ALA A 217 -11.16 22.43 7.44
CA ALA A 217 -12.40 22.50 8.20
C ALA A 217 -13.50 22.97 7.23
N SER A 218 -14.44 22.09 6.92
CA SER A 218 -15.57 22.41 6.07
C SER A 218 -16.23 23.66 6.65
N VAL A 219 -16.32 24.70 5.83
CA VAL A 219 -16.97 25.96 6.13
C VAL A 219 -18.42 25.67 6.53
N SER A 220 -18.64 25.53 7.83
CA SER A 220 -19.96 25.54 8.44
C SER A 220 -20.17 26.95 9.00
N SER A 221 -20.59 27.85 8.12
CA SER A 221 -21.26 29.07 8.54
C SER A 221 -21.70 29.88 7.34
N MET A 222 -22.90 29.66 6.85
CA MET A 222 -23.72 30.72 6.23
C MET A 222 -25.19 30.36 6.39
N THR A 223 -25.71 30.54 7.58
CA THR A 223 -27.13 30.84 7.78
C THR A 223 -27.23 32.19 8.48
N GLY A 224 -26.92 33.21 7.72
CA GLY A 224 -27.32 34.59 8.05
C GLY A 224 -28.78 34.77 7.65
N VAL A 225 -29.68 34.53 8.59
CA VAL A 225 -31.08 34.93 8.44
C VAL A 225 -31.16 36.44 8.53
N ASN A 226 -31.30 37.08 7.41
CA ASN A 226 -31.58 38.53 7.33
C ASN A 226 -33.06 38.76 7.67
N ARG A 227 -33.36 39.13 8.91
CA ARG A 227 -34.68 39.65 9.31
C ARG A 227 -34.73 41.11 8.88
N GLN A 228 -35.40 41.36 7.77
CA GLN A 228 -35.89 42.69 7.47
C GLN A 228 -37.18 42.96 8.30
N SER A 229 -37.09 43.92 9.20
CA SER A 229 -38.17 44.53 9.92
C SER A 229 -39.00 45.38 8.96
N GLY A 230 -40.21 44.97 8.61
CA GLY A 230 -41.19 45.76 7.88
C GLY A 230 -41.82 46.81 8.79
N GLY A 231 -41.55 48.06 8.58
CA GLY A 231 -42.24 49.17 9.21
C GLY A 231 -43.60 49.42 8.55
N PHE A 232 -44.64 49.54 9.39
CA PHE A 232 -45.99 49.96 9.03
C PHE A 232 -46.02 51.46 8.71
N GLY A 233 -46.36 51.84 7.50
CA GLY A 233 -46.69 53.20 7.09
C GLY A 233 -48.15 53.31 6.76
N ARG A 234 -48.88 54.10 7.54
CA ARG A 234 -50.31 54.43 7.40
C ARG A 234 -50.53 55.33 6.20
N ARG A 235 -51.52 55.08 5.42
CA ARG A 235 -52.01 55.90 4.33
C ARG A 235 -53.25 56.72 4.75
N VAL A 236 -53.22 58.00 4.42
CA VAL A 236 -54.38 58.88 4.48
C VAL A 236 -54.92 59.09 3.06
N ALA A 237 -56.24 59.13 2.94
CA ALA A 237 -57.01 59.29 1.71
C ALA A 237 -57.03 60.75 1.22
N GLY A 238 -57.27 60.89 -0.08
CA GLY A 238 -57.63 62.21 -0.65
C GLY A 238 -57.94 62.13 -2.13
N SER A 239 -59.21 62.29 -2.44
CA SER A 239 -59.90 62.70 -3.70
C SER A 239 -59.77 61.70 -4.86
#